data_8704d5b225445d8d5516d9df6cdc3f6a
#
_entry.id   8704d5b225445d8d5516d9df6cdc3f6a
#
_cell.length_a   1.000
_cell.length_b   1.000
_cell.length_c   1.000
_cell.angle_alpha   90.00
_cell.angle_beta   90.00
_cell.angle_gamma   90.00
#
_symmetry.space_group_name_H-M   'P 1'
#
loop_
_entity.id
_entity.type
_entity.pdbx_description
1 polymer ?
#
loop_
_entity_poly.entity_id
_entity_poly.type
_entity_poly.pdbx_seq_one_letter_code
_entity_poly.pdbx_strand_id
1 'polypeptide(L)'
;MKLLIVTCLRDYKDAVANIFHEAGVRVFSMSDTTGVKDEHDQNLLDDWFGNRDGEFDSLILFSFTNANTSAKALSLIKEYNAAKGDAFPIRAFIVPVEAASYES
;
A
#
# COMPACT_ATOMS: atom_id res chain seq x y z
N MET A 1 -4.85 -16.52 5.49
CA MET A 1 -4.84 -15.60 4.34
C MET A 1 -4.87 -14.17 4.84
N LYS A 2 -4.09 -13.33 4.22
CA LYS A 2 -4.01 -11.91 4.56
C LYS A 2 -4.34 -11.08 3.33
N LEU A 3 -4.87 -9.90 3.56
CA LEU A 3 -5.05 -8.89 2.52
C LEU A 3 -3.95 -7.84 2.72
N LEU A 4 -3.10 -7.71 1.72
CA LEU A 4 -2.07 -6.69 1.71
C LEU A 4 -2.58 -5.52 0.87
N ILE A 5 -2.71 -4.36 1.49
CA ILE A 5 -3.17 -3.15 0.81
C ILE A 5 -2.06 -2.12 0.83
N VAL A 6 -1.75 -1.57 -0.32
CA VAL A 6 -0.70 -0.57 -0.47
C VAL A 6 -1.26 0.64 -1.17
N THR A 7 -0.97 1.81 -0.63
CA THR A 7 -1.31 3.08 -1.30
C THR A 7 -0.04 3.88 -1.51
N CYS A 8 0.05 4.51 -2.65
CA CYS A 8 1.23 5.33 -2.99
C CYS A 8 0.87 6.31 -4.08
N LEU A 9 1.75 7.28 -4.29
CA LEU A 9 1.63 8.12 -5.48
C LEU A 9 1.89 7.28 -6.72
N ARG A 10 1.28 7.68 -7.83
CA ARG A 10 1.46 6.98 -9.11
C ARG A 10 2.93 6.82 -9.49
N ASP A 11 3.76 7.79 -9.14
CA ASP A 11 5.18 7.76 -9.46
C ASP A 11 5.91 6.57 -8.85
N TYR A 12 5.36 5.96 -7.81
CA TYR A 12 5.98 4.82 -7.13
C TYR A 12 5.48 3.46 -7.62
N LYS A 13 4.71 3.44 -8.70
CA LYS A 13 4.15 2.20 -9.23
C LYS A 13 5.21 1.13 -9.45
N ASP A 14 6.28 1.49 -10.16
CA ASP A 14 7.32 0.52 -10.49
C ASP A 14 8.07 0.05 -9.25
N ALA A 15 8.32 0.95 -8.30
CA ALA A 15 8.98 0.60 -7.06
C ALA A 15 8.16 -0.43 -6.28
N VAL A 16 6.85 -0.22 -6.17
CA VAL A 16 5.98 -1.15 -5.46
C VAL A 16 5.89 -2.49 -6.18
N ALA A 17 5.79 -2.47 -7.51
CA ALA A 17 5.76 -3.70 -8.30
C ALA A 17 7.03 -4.53 -8.09
N ASN A 18 8.19 -3.87 -8.02
CA ASN A 18 9.46 -4.55 -7.77
C ASN A 18 9.50 -5.13 -6.36
N ILE A 19 8.99 -4.39 -5.38
CA ILE A 19 8.92 -4.87 -4.00
C ILE A 19 8.01 -6.10 -3.92
N PHE A 20 6.86 -6.05 -4.58
CA PHE A 20 5.95 -7.19 -4.62
C PHE A 20 6.61 -8.42 -5.23
N HIS A 21 7.32 -8.23 -6.33
CA HIS A 21 8.03 -9.32 -6.98
C HIS A 21 9.07 -9.94 -6.03
N GLU A 22 9.85 -9.10 -5.38
CA GLU A 22 10.89 -9.56 -4.45
C GLU A 22 10.29 -10.29 -3.24
N ALA A 23 9.15 -9.83 -2.78
CA ALA A 23 8.48 -10.45 -1.64
C ALA A 23 7.78 -11.76 -1.98
N GLY A 24 7.55 -12.02 -3.27
CA GLY A 24 6.84 -13.21 -3.70
C GLY A 24 5.36 -13.01 -3.94
N VAL A 25 4.92 -11.76 -4.03
CA VAL A 25 3.54 -11.45 -4.39
C VAL A 25 3.39 -11.65 -5.90
N ARG A 26 2.69 -12.71 -6.29
CA ARG A 26 2.60 -13.12 -7.70
C ARG A 26 1.44 -12.50 -8.43
N VAL A 27 0.36 -12.24 -7.73
CA VAL A 27 -0.86 -11.70 -8.32
C VAL A 27 -1.34 -10.55 -7.46
N PHE A 28 -1.54 -9.41 -8.07
CA PHE A 28 -2.09 -8.28 -7.34
C PHE A 28 -2.93 -7.43 -8.29
N SER A 29 -3.85 -6.69 -7.70
CA SER A 29 -4.68 -5.75 -8.44
C SER A 29 -4.20 -4.35 -8.19
N MET A 30 -4.40 -3.49 -9.16
CA MET A 30 -4.00 -2.10 -9.08
C MET A 30 -5.12 -1.23 -9.63
N SER A 31 -5.41 -0.17 -8.92
CA SER A 31 -6.46 0.76 -9.32
C SER A 31 -5.98 2.19 -9.13
N ASP A 32 -6.34 3.02 -10.08
CA ASP A 32 -6.13 4.46 -9.93
C ASP A 32 -7.11 5.00 -8.90
N THR A 33 -6.64 5.94 -8.11
CA THR A 33 -7.48 6.61 -7.14
C THR A 33 -7.02 8.05 -6.98
N THR A 34 -7.92 8.90 -6.51
CA THR A 34 -7.59 10.28 -6.21
C THR A 34 -7.60 10.44 -4.71
N GLY A 35 -6.44 10.80 -4.16
CA GLY A 35 -6.36 11.12 -2.75
C GLY A 35 -6.92 12.51 -2.50
N VAL A 36 -7.82 12.62 -1.54
CA VAL A 36 -8.39 13.91 -1.16
C VAL A 36 -8.15 14.08 0.32
N LYS A 37 -7.48 15.16 0.66
CA LYS A 37 -7.24 15.50 2.05
C LYS A 37 -8.02 16.76 2.40
N ASP A 38 -8.91 16.64 3.37
CA ASP A 38 -9.68 17.76 3.88
C ASP A 38 -8.86 18.42 4.98
N GLU A 39 -8.48 19.66 4.75
CA GLU A 39 -7.64 20.39 5.70
C GLU A 39 -8.32 20.72 7.02
N HIS A 40 -9.63 20.52 7.12
CA HIS A 40 -10.34 20.84 8.35
C HIS A 40 -10.20 19.80 9.45
N ASP A 41 -9.89 18.55 9.09
CA ASP A 41 -9.80 17.47 10.06
C ASP A 41 -8.55 16.65 9.84
N GLN A 42 -7.87 16.36 10.95
CA GLN A 42 -6.84 15.34 10.93
C GLN A 42 -7.55 14.01 11.13
N ASN A 43 -7.42 13.15 10.16
CA ASN A 43 -8.12 11.89 10.18
C ASN A 43 -7.26 10.80 9.53
N LEU A 44 -7.88 9.68 9.25
CA LEU A 44 -7.18 8.54 8.67
C LEU A 44 -6.54 8.83 7.32
N LEU A 45 -7.00 9.88 6.62
CA LEU A 45 -6.41 10.25 5.34
C LEU A 45 -4.97 10.71 5.48
N ASP A 46 -4.59 11.26 6.63
CA ASP A 46 -3.20 11.65 6.88
C ASP A 46 -2.28 10.44 6.80
N ASP A 47 -2.75 9.30 7.30
CA ASP A 47 -1.97 8.06 7.25
C ASP A 47 -2.12 7.35 5.91
N TRP A 48 -3.23 7.56 5.21
CA TRP A 48 -3.54 6.86 3.97
C TRP A 48 -2.81 7.46 2.77
N PHE A 49 -2.83 8.79 2.65
CA PHE A 49 -2.30 9.48 1.48
C PHE A 49 -1.11 10.41 1.76
N GLY A 50 -0.59 10.43 2.98
CA GLY A 50 0.52 11.30 3.35
C GLY A 50 0.04 12.61 3.94
N ASN A 51 0.94 13.60 3.98
CA ASN A 51 0.69 14.85 4.71
C ASN A 51 0.41 16.05 3.81
N ARG A 52 0.08 15.82 2.56
CA ARG A 52 -0.16 16.89 1.61
C ARG A 52 -1.65 17.21 1.54
N ASP A 53 -1.97 18.51 1.49
CA ASP A 53 -3.33 18.97 1.31
C ASP A 53 -3.72 18.90 -0.16
N GLY A 54 -5.03 18.75 -0.41
CA GLY A 54 -5.59 18.81 -1.75
C GLY A 54 -5.79 17.45 -2.38
N GLU A 55 -5.71 17.41 -3.69
CA GLU A 55 -5.91 16.19 -4.47
C GLU A 55 -4.61 15.79 -5.14
N PHE A 56 -4.39 14.50 -5.24
CA PHE A 56 -3.21 13.98 -5.92
C PHE A 56 -3.46 12.61 -6.50
N ASP A 57 -2.74 12.31 -7.58
CA ASP A 57 -2.86 11.03 -8.28
C ASP A 57 -2.20 9.94 -7.48
N SER A 58 -2.98 8.95 -7.14
CA SER A 58 -2.54 7.86 -6.29
C SER A 58 -2.96 6.51 -6.87
N LEU A 59 -2.36 5.47 -6.31
CA LEU A 59 -2.70 4.10 -6.65
C LEU A 59 -3.04 3.34 -5.38
N ILE A 60 -3.98 2.41 -5.53
CA ILE A 60 -4.23 1.38 -4.54
C ILE A 60 -3.82 0.07 -5.18
N LEU A 61 -2.95 -0.68 -4.49
CA LEU A 61 -2.58 -2.02 -4.92
C LEU A 61 -2.99 -2.98 -3.82
N PHE A 62 -3.52 -4.12 -4.19
CA PHE A 62 -3.86 -5.10 -3.16
C PHE A 62 -3.67 -6.52 -3.66
N SER A 63 -3.42 -7.39 -2.71
CA SER A 63 -3.20 -8.81 -3.00
C SER A 63 -3.66 -9.63 -1.80
N PHE A 64 -4.30 -10.75 -2.09
CA PHE A 64 -4.59 -11.74 -1.06
C PHE A 64 -3.43 -12.73 -1.06
N THR A 65 -2.74 -12.84 0.06
CA THR A 65 -1.53 -13.65 0.13
C THR A 65 -1.38 -14.24 1.53
N ASN A 66 -0.32 -14.99 1.73
CA ASN A 66 -0.07 -15.60 3.03
C ASN A 66 0.63 -14.65 3.99
N ALA A 67 0.71 -15.04 5.24
CA ALA A 67 1.27 -14.19 6.29
C ALA A 67 2.75 -13.88 6.04
N ASN A 68 3.52 -14.87 5.62
CA ASN A 68 4.96 -14.67 5.40
C ASN A 68 5.24 -13.71 4.25
N THR A 69 4.54 -13.87 3.14
CA THR A 69 4.71 -13.01 1.97
C THR A 69 4.29 -11.58 2.30
N SER A 70 3.14 -11.41 2.97
CA SER A 70 2.69 -10.06 3.32
C SER A 70 3.65 -9.37 4.29
N ALA A 71 4.18 -10.12 5.26
CA ALA A 71 5.15 -9.57 6.22
C ALA A 71 6.44 -9.14 5.51
N LYS A 72 6.90 -9.94 4.55
CA LYS A 72 8.11 -9.61 3.78
C LYS A 72 7.89 -8.35 2.95
N ALA A 73 6.74 -8.24 2.29
CA ALA A 73 6.41 -7.06 1.51
C ALA A 73 6.39 -5.81 2.40
N LEU A 74 5.77 -5.91 3.57
CA LEU A 74 5.70 -4.80 4.50
C LEU A 74 7.09 -4.37 4.94
N SER A 75 7.97 -5.33 5.25
CA SER A 75 9.33 -5.05 5.65
C SER A 75 10.11 -4.32 4.56
N LEU A 76 9.98 -4.78 3.32
CA LEU A 76 10.66 -4.15 2.18
C LEU A 76 10.13 -2.72 1.95
N ILE A 77 8.84 -2.50 2.15
CA ILE A 77 8.28 -1.15 2.03
C ILE A 77 8.83 -0.23 3.12
N LYS A 78 8.95 -0.72 4.34
CA LYS A 78 9.54 0.05 5.43
C LYS A 78 10.98 0.45 5.11
N GLU A 79 11.76 -0.48 4.57
CA GLU A 79 13.14 -0.19 4.19
C GLU A 79 13.20 0.84 3.07
N TYR A 80 12.33 0.71 2.09
CA TYR A 80 12.25 1.67 0.98
C TYR A 80 11.93 3.07 1.48
N ASN A 81 10.92 3.18 2.35
CA ASN A 81 10.53 4.48 2.90
C ASN A 81 11.67 5.11 3.70
N ALA A 82 12.38 4.30 4.49
CA ALA A 82 13.49 4.80 5.29
C ALA A 82 14.64 5.32 4.42
N ALA A 83 14.93 4.60 3.34
CA ALA A 83 16.01 4.98 2.42
C ALA A 83 15.66 6.23 1.61
N LYS A 84 14.41 6.38 1.24
CA LYS A 84 13.95 7.51 0.42
C LYS A 84 13.82 8.80 1.21
N GLY A 85 13.35 8.71 2.45
CA GLY A 85 13.12 9.90 3.27
C GLY A 85 12.11 10.86 2.65
N ASP A 86 11.15 10.34 1.92
CA ASP A 86 10.21 11.13 1.13
C ASP A 86 9.06 11.66 1.99
N ALA A 87 8.50 12.81 1.57
CA ALA A 87 7.31 13.37 2.19
C ALA A 87 6.05 12.55 1.90
N PHE A 88 6.11 11.67 0.90
CA PHE A 88 4.99 10.82 0.50
C PHE A 88 5.40 9.35 0.60
N PRO A 89 5.52 8.83 1.83
CA PRO A 89 5.92 7.44 1.98
C PRO A 89 4.85 6.51 1.43
N ILE A 90 5.28 5.35 0.97
CA ILE A 90 4.38 4.29 0.57
C ILE A 90 3.71 3.75 1.83
N ARG A 91 2.39 3.65 1.83
CA ARG A 91 1.64 3.15 2.96
C ARG A 91 1.19 1.73 2.68
N ALA A 92 1.37 0.85 3.64
CA ALA A 92 1.00 -0.55 3.47
C ALA A 92 0.36 -1.08 4.75
N PHE A 93 -0.64 -1.92 4.56
CA PHE A 93 -1.41 -2.47 5.67
C PHE A 93 -1.63 -3.95 5.42
N ILE A 94 -1.53 -4.74 6.47
CA ILE A 94 -1.86 -6.15 6.44
C ILE A 94 -3.15 -6.34 7.22
N VAL A 95 -4.15 -6.90 6.56
CA VAL A 95 -5.48 -7.08 7.15
C VAL A 95 -5.78 -8.57 7.17
N PRO A 96 -6.19 -9.13 8.30
CA PRO A 96 -6.58 -10.53 8.32
C PRO A 96 -7.88 -10.74 7.55
N VAL A 97 -7.93 -11.81 6.76
CA VAL A 97 -9.14 -12.19 6.05
C VAL A 97 -9.86 -13.21 6.93
N GLU A 98 -11.00 -12.79 7.43
CA GLU A 98 -11.75 -13.61 8.37
C GLU A 98 -12.47 -14.77 7.71
N ALA A 99 -13.01 -14.53 6.51
CA ALA A 99 -13.74 -15.55 5.75
C ALA A 99 -13.67 -15.23 4.27
N ALA A 100 -13.81 -16.26 3.44
CA ALA A 100 -13.81 -16.12 1.99
C ALA A 100 -14.87 -17.04 1.42
N SER A 101 -15.28 -16.74 0.18
CA SER A 101 -16.30 -17.57 -0.51
C SER A 101 -15.73 -18.86 -1.07
N TYR A 102 -14.42 -19.07 -0.92
CA TYR A 102 -13.75 -20.29 -1.42
C TYR A 102 -12.69 -20.69 -0.41
N GLU A 103 -12.26 -21.92 -0.50
CA GLU A 103 -11.16 -22.40 0.34
C GLU A 103 -9.83 -22.14 -0.35
N SER A 104 -8.87 -21.70 0.45
CA SER A 104 -7.54 -21.37 -0.07
C SER A 104 -6.56 -22.51 0.22
#